data_38da96645302b15fe0dd19e6bb957d99
#
_entry.id   38da96645302b15fe0dd19e6bb957d99
#
_cell.length_a   1.000
_cell.length_b   1.000
_cell.length_c   1.000
_cell.angle_alpha   90.00
_cell.angle_beta   90.00
_cell.angle_gamma   90.00
#
_symmetry.space_group_name_H-M   'P 1'
#
loop_
_entity.id
_entity.type
_entity.pdbx_description
1 polymer ?
#
loop_
_entity_poly.entity_id
_entity_poly.type
_entity_poly.pdbx_seq_one_letter_code
_entity_poly.pdbx_strand_id
1 'polypeptide(L)'
;EAAKRAVLLRALDDVRPLRVPGTAYSEHTHSELAIFEAARRGRERFGPQAIRHAIISHTETVSDLLEVLVLQKEAGLLHGTLNDGALADLIVVPLFETIEDLRNAAPILRDYYALPGVRAMVQRGAADGYGEQDVMLGYSDSNKDGGIFTSNWSLYQAETALVALFDELNAGKKKPINLRMFHGRGGTVGRGGGPSYQAILAQPPGTVRGQIRLTEQGEVIGAKYANPEIGRRNLETLVAATLEATLLQPTRDASPAFLKAAEALSQASMSAYRALVYETPRFADYFFSATPIREI
;
A
#
# COMPACT_ATOMS: atom_id res chain seq x y z
N GLU A 1 2.81 -14.58 15.93
CA GLU A 1 1.72 -14.12 15.05
C GLU A 1 0.38 -14.75 15.44
N ALA A 2 0.22 -16.09 15.46
CA ALA A 2 -1.08 -16.74 15.68
C ALA A 2 -1.75 -16.35 17.01
N ALA A 3 -1.02 -16.26 18.12
CA ALA A 3 -1.55 -15.85 19.41
C ALA A 3 -2.00 -14.37 19.40
N LYS A 4 -1.20 -13.48 18.80
CA LYS A 4 -1.52 -12.06 18.64
C LYS A 4 -2.82 -11.90 17.83
N ARG A 5 -2.90 -12.56 16.66
CA ARG A 5 -4.09 -12.57 15.80
C ARG A 5 -5.34 -13.06 16.52
N ALA A 6 -5.24 -14.13 17.32
CA ALA A 6 -6.38 -14.63 18.09
C ALA A 6 -6.89 -13.63 19.15
N VAL A 7 -6.00 -12.88 19.78
CA VAL A 7 -6.39 -11.81 20.73
C VAL A 7 -7.09 -10.66 20.01
N LEU A 8 -6.53 -10.22 18.89
CA LEU A 8 -7.10 -9.12 18.08
C LEU A 8 -8.47 -9.48 17.52
N LEU A 9 -8.66 -10.70 17.00
CA LEU A 9 -9.95 -11.17 16.52
C LEU A 9 -11.01 -11.18 17.65
N ARG A 10 -10.66 -11.65 18.83
CA ARG A 10 -11.57 -11.58 19.98
C ARG A 10 -11.95 -10.14 20.32
N ALA A 11 -10.98 -9.23 20.31
CA ALA A 11 -11.23 -7.82 20.56
C ALA A 11 -12.15 -7.19 19.50
N LEU A 12 -12.06 -7.61 18.23
CA LEU A 12 -12.90 -7.14 17.13
C LEU A 12 -14.30 -7.77 17.13
N ASP A 13 -14.46 -8.93 17.75
CA ASP A 13 -15.75 -9.62 17.92
C ASP A 13 -16.49 -9.25 19.23
N ASP A 14 -15.82 -8.61 20.19
CA ASP A 14 -16.48 -8.05 21.37
C ASP A 14 -17.11 -6.69 21.00
N VAL A 15 -18.36 -6.49 21.38
CA VAL A 15 -19.05 -5.21 21.18
C VAL A 15 -18.51 -4.09 22.08
N ARG A 16 -17.83 -4.46 23.16
CA ARG A 16 -17.28 -3.49 24.11
C ARG A 16 -15.94 -2.95 23.62
N PRO A 17 -15.68 -1.64 23.79
CA PRO A 17 -14.33 -1.12 23.59
C PRO A 17 -13.37 -1.67 24.66
N LEU A 18 -12.11 -1.78 24.34
CA LEU A 18 -11.04 -2.14 25.28
C LEU A 18 -10.69 -0.96 26.19
N ARG A 19 -10.89 0.27 25.69
CA ARG A 19 -10.57 1.51 26.39
C ARG A 19 -11.47 1.69 27.61
N VAL A 20 -10.85 1.82 28.79
CA VAL A 20 -11.55 2.05 30.03
C VAL A 20 -11.46 3.54 30.39
N PRO A 21 -12.59 4.27 30.51
CA PRO A 21 -12.58 5.66 30.91
C PRO A 21 -11.88 5.87 32.27
N GLY A 22 -11.03 6.88 32.37
CA GLY A 22 -10.32 7.20 33.60
C GLY A 22 -9.04 6.39 33.86
N THR A 23 -8.72 5.42 32.98
CA THR A 23 -7.44 4.70 33.04
C THR A 23 -6.33 5.55 32.44
N ALA A 24 -5.19 5.63 33.11
CA ALA A 24 -4.00 6.24 32.56
C ALA A 24 -3.34 5.27 31.56
N TYR A 25 -3.29 5.68 30.31
CA TYR A 25 -2.56 4.98 29.25
C TYR A 25 -1.19 5.65 29.04
N SER A 26 -0.26 4.94 28.40
CA SER A 26 1.04 5.51 28.03
C SER A 26 0.87 6.68 27.05
N GLU A 27 1.85 7.57 27.01
CA GLU A 27 1.89 8.69 26.05
C GLU A 27 1.81 8.19 24.60
N HIS A 28 2.51 7.10 24.30
CA HIS A 28 2.43 6.46 22.98
C HIS A 28 1.01 5.99 22.62
N THR A 29 0.31 5.32 23.54
CA THR A 29 -1.09 4.90 23.32
C THR A 29 -2.02 6.10 23.08
N HIS A 30 -1.82 7.19 23.84
CA HIS A 30 -2.58 8.42 23.65
C HIS A 30 -2.31 9.05 22.29
N SER A 31 -1.06 9.10 21.86
CA SER A 31 -0.65 9.63 20.55
C SER A 31 -1.31 8.86 19.41
N GLU A 32 -1.24 7.53 19.43
CA GLU A 32 -1.83 6.69 18.37
C GLU A 32 -3.37 6.83 18.32
N LEU A 33 -4.05 6.79 19.45
CA LEU A 33 -5.49 6.99 19.49
C LEU A 33 -5.90 8.39 19.02
N ALA A 34 -5.11 9.42 19.34
CA ALA A 34 -5.39 10.80 18.94
C ALA A 34 -5.41 10.98 17.41
N ILE A 35 -4.62 10.19 16.65
CA ILE A 35 -4.62 10.18 15.18
C ILE A 35 -6.00 9.77 14.67
N PHE A 36 -6.53 8.65 15.15
CA PHE A 36 -7.86 8.14 14.74
C PHE A 36 -8.99 9.03 15.24
N GLU A 37 -8.89 9.59 16.44
CA GLU A 37 -9.86 10.58 16.94
C GLU A 37 -9.87 11.86 16.09
N ALA A 38 -8.70 12.30 15.61
CA ALA A 38 -8.61 13.44 14.70
C ALA A 38 -9.24 13.10 13.33
N ALA A 39 -9.00 11.90 12.82
CA ALA A 39 -9.63 11.42 11.60
C ALA A 39 -11.16 11.38 11.71
N ARG A 40 -11.69 10.88 12.83
CA ARG A 40 -13.15 10.88 13.11
C ARG A 40 -13.70 12.30 13.10
N ARG A 41 -13.12 13.22 13.87
CA ARG A 41 -13.55 14.63 13.88
C ARG A 41 -13.47 15.29 12.51
N GLY A 42 -12.42 14.97 11.72
CA GLY A 42 -12.30 15.45 10.34
C GLY A 42 -13.46 14.96 9.45
N ARG A 43 -13.80 13.69 9.56
CA ARG A 43 -14.94 13.10 8.82
C ARG A 43 -16.29 13.69 9.24
N GLU A 44 -16.51 13.86 10.54
CA GLU A 44 -17.72 14.49 11.09
C GLU A 44 -17.88 15.93 10.58
N ARG A 45 -16.79 16.68 10.49
CA ARG A 45 -16.81 18.10 10.10
C ARG A 45 -16.88 18.32 8.58
N PHE A 46 -16.16 17.52 7.80
CA PHE A 46 -15.96 17.74 6.37
C PHE A 46 -16.60 16.65 5.49
N GLY A 47 -17.26 15.69 6.09
CA GLY A 47 -17.90 14.58 5.42
C GLY A 47 -17.02 13.33 5.31
N PRO A 48 -17.63 12.16 5.04
CA PRO A 48 -16.94 10.86 5.06
C PRO A 48 -15.87 10.71 3.96
N GLN A 49 -15.90 11.52 2.93
CA GLN A 49 -14.93 11.49 1.84
C GLN A 49 -13.63 12.26 2.14
N ALA A 50 -13.62 13.09 3.20
CA ALA A 50 -12.44 13.90 3.56
C ALA A 50 -11.24 13.04 3.97
N ILE A 51 -11.49 11.95 4.70
CA ILE A 51 -10.47 10.99 5.13
C ILE A 51 -11.05 9.59 4.95
N ARG A 52 -10.47 8.81 4.03
CA ARG A 52 -10.96 7.47 3.67
C ARG A 52 -9.99 6.34 3.99
N HIS A 53 -8.73 6.65 4.23
CA HIS A 53 -7.66 5.65 4.30
C HIS A 53 -6.86 5.81 5.58
N ALA A 54 -6.51 4.68 6.20
CA ALA A 54 -5.48 4.57 7.22
C ALA A 54 -4.34 3.74 6.62
N ILE A 55 -3.23 4.39 6.30
CA ILE A 55 -2.05 3.73 5.75
C ILE A 55 -1.14 3.37 6.91
N ILE A 56 -0.67 2.13 6.92
CA ILE A 56 0.30 1.64 7.90
C ILE A 56 1.60 1.25 7.19
N SER A 57 2.72 1.73 7.71
CA SER A 57 4.05 1.36 7.24
C SER A 57 4.41 -0.05 7.68
N HIS A 58 5.30 -0.67 6.90
CA HIS A 58 5.97 -1.91 7.28
C HIS A 58 5.01 -3.03 7.70
N THR A 59 4.08 -3.36 6.79
CA THR A 59 3.13 -4.43 7.02
C THR A 59 3.78 -5.78 6.78
N GLU A 60 3.96 -6.56 7.84
CA GLU A 60 4.63 -7.87 7.80
C GLU A 60 3.65 -9.03 8.02
N THR A 61 2.51 -8.78 8.68
CA THR A 61 1.58 -9.82 9.09
C THR A 61 0.11 -9.37 9.00
N VAL A 62 -0.80 -10.34 9.10
CA VAL A 62 -2.24 -10.07 9.21
C VAL A 62 -2.58 -9.29 10.48
N SER A 63 -1.83 -9.52 11.56
CA SER A 63 -2.06 -8.83 12.84
C SER A 63 -1.92 -7.32 12.72
N ASP A 64 -1.02 -6.83 11.86
CA ASP A 64 -0.81 -5.40 11.69
C ASP A 64 -2.06 -4.70 11.12
N LEU A 65 -2.76 -5.37 10.19
CA LEU A 65 -4.05 -4.89 9.67
C LEU A 65 -5.15 -4.93 10.74
N LEU A 66 -5.17 -5.97 11.58
CA LEU A 66 -6.15 -6.12 12.66
C LEU A 66 -5.94 -5.09 13.77
N GLU A 67 -4.70 -4.72 14.08
CA GLU A 67 -4.37 -3.68 15.06
C GLU A 67 -4.98 -2.33 14.65
N VAL A 68 -4.89 -1.99 13.38
CA VAL A 68 -5.52 -0.77 12.87
C VAL A 68 -7.03 -0.81 13.00
N LEU A 69 -7.65 -1.96 12.76
CA LEU A 69 -9.09 -2.13 12.99
C LEU A 69 -9.47 -1.98 14.47
N VAL A 70 -8.63 -2.49 15.38
CA VAL A 70 -8.85 -2.27 16.83
C VAL A 70 -8.74 -0.79 17.18
N LEU A 71 -7.73 -0.06 16.68
CA LEU A 71 -7.61 1.37 16.89
C LEU A 71 -8.79 2.15 16.31
N GLN A 72 -9.29 1.76 15.13
CA GLN A 72 -10.51 2.33 14.56
C GLN A 72 -11.73 2.09 15.48
N LYS A 73 -11.86 0.88 16.02
CA LYS A 73 -12.94 0.54 16.98
C LYS A 73 -12.87 1.44 18.20
N GLU A 74 -11.70 1.57 18.83
CA GLU A 74 -11.51 2.38 20.03
C GLU A 74 -11.76 3.89 19.79
N ALA A 75 -11.59 4.36 18.57
CA ALA A 75 -11.86 5.74 18.16
C ALA A 75 -13.29 5.94 17.62
N GLY A 76 -14.12 4.89 17.51
CA GLY A 76 -15.48 4.97 16.98
C GLY A 76 -15.55 5.09 15.46
N LEU A 77 -14.56 4.52 14.75
CA LEU A 77 -14.48 4.43 13.29
C LEU A 77 -14.72 3.02 12.75
N LEU A 78 -14.86 2.03 13.63
CA LEU A 78 -15.33 0.69 13.31
C LEU A 78 -16.60 0.43 14.11
N HIS A 79 -17.67 0.10 13.42
CA HIS A 79 -18.99 -0.18 13.96
C HIS A 79 -19.34 -1.65 13.79
N GLY A 80 -20.13 -2.20 14.73
CA GLY A 80 -20.44 -3.63 14.74
C GLY A 80 -19.25 -4.51 15.11
N THR A 81 -19.32 -5.80 14.80
CA THR A 81 -18.26 -6.78 15.02
C THR A 81 -17.96 -7.52 13.71
N LEU A 82 -16.80 -8.15 13.59
CA LEU A 82 -16.46 -8.90 12.38
C LEU A 82 -17.51 -9.98 12.06
N ASN A 83 -18.03 -10.65 13.08
CA ASN A 83 -19.06 -11.67 12.92
C ASN A 83 -20.45 -11.09 12.68
N ASP A 84 -20.71 -9.84 13.06
CA ASP A 84 -22.01 -9.20 12.89
C ASP A 84 -21.89 -7.70 12.54
N GLY A 85 -22.18 -7.40 11.30
CA GLY A 85 -22.44 -6.05 10.84
C GLY A 85 -21.24 -5.10 10.79
N ALA A 86 -19.99 -5.59 10.86
CA ALA A 86 -18.80 -4.75 10.82
C ALA A 86 -18.83 -3.74 9.66
N LEU A 87 -18.57 -2.48 9.98
CA LEU A 87 -18.41 -1.36 9.05
C LEU A 87 -17.23 -0.52 9.50
N ALA A 88 -16.18 -0.52 8.71
CA ALA A 88 -15.02 0.33 8.93
C ALA A 88 -15.15 1.63 8.11
N ASP A 89 -14.98 2.75 8.78
CA ASP A 89 -15.03 4.08 8.17
C ASP A 89 -13.78 4.41 7.36
N LEU A 90 -12.66 3.79 7.72
CA LEU A 90 -11.39 3.94 6.99
C LEU A 90 -10.97 2.59 6.39
N ILE A 91 -10.56 2.62 5.15
CA ILE A 91 -9.90 1.50 4.48
C ILE A 91 -8.51 1.36 5.09
N VAL A 92 -8.17 0.18 5.61
CA VAL A 92 -6.81 -0.11 6.06
C VAL A 92 -5.96 -0.40 4.84
N VAL A 93 -4.91 0.40 4.65
CA VAL A 93 -4.01 0.30 3.50
C VAL A 93 -2.65 -0.21 3.97
N PRO A 94 -2.31 -1.47 3.70
CA PRO A 94 -0.97 -1.96 3.99
C PRO A 94 0.05 -1.30 3.08
N LEU A 95 1.20 -0.93 3.63
CA LEU A 95 2.37 -0.53 2.89
C LEU A 95 3.43 -1.64 3.02
N PHE A 96 3.79 -2.23 1.89
CA PHE A 96 4.86 -3.22 1.78
C PHE A 96 6.13 -2.53 1.30
N GLU A 97 7.16 -2.49 2.15
CA GLU A 97 8.33 -1.62 1.95
C GLU A 97 9.60 -2.40 1.59
N THR A 98 9.89 -3.47 2.31
CA THR A 98 11.10 -4.27 2.06
C THR A 98 10.89 -5.30 0.94
N ILE A 99 11.97 -5.91 0.48
CA ILE A 99 11.89 -7.02 -0.50
C ILE A 99 11.05 -8.18 0.06
N GLU A 100 11.17 -8.46 1.36
CA GLU A 100 10.42 -9.53 1.99
C GLU A 100 8.94 -9.19 2.15
N ASP A 101 8.61 -7.96 2.54
CA ASP A 101 7.22 -7.49 2.62
C ASP A 101 6.53 -7.61 1.25
N LEU A 102 7.22 -7.19 0.18
CA LEU A 102 6.70 -7.30 -1.19
C LEU A 102 6.41 -8.76 -1.59
N ARG A 103 7.27 -9.70 -1.21
CA ARG A 103 7.06 -11.13 -1.46
C ARG A 103 5.86 -11.68 -0.69
N ASN A 104 5.62 -11.15 0.50
CA ASN A 104 4.55 -11.59 1.39
C ASN A 104 3.22 -10.83 1.20
N ALA A 105 3.17 -9.81 0.36
CA ALA A 105 1.99 -8.96 0.18
C ALA A 105 0.72 -9.74 -0.18
N ALA A 106 0.77 -10.58 -1.20
CA ALA A 106 -0.38 -11.40 -1.61
C ALA A 106 -0.75 -12.49 -0.58
N PRO A 107 0.18 -13.26 0.00
CA PRO A 107 -0.10 -14.17 1.11
C PRO A 107 -0.79 -13.49 2.30
N ILE A 108 -0.29 -12.34 2.77
CA ILE A 108 -0.88 -11.60 3.90
C ILE A 108 -2.31 -11.19 3.59
N LEU A 109 -2.57 -10.62 2.42
CA LEU A 109 -3.92 -10.23 2.03
C LEU A 109 -4.84 -11.43 1.79
N ARG A 110 -4.33 -12.55 1.29
CA ARG A 110 -5.09 -13.80 1.19
C ARG A 110 -5.59 -14.25 2.56
N ASP A 111 -4.71 -14.28 3.53
CA ASP A 111 -5.03 -14.66 4.91
C ASP A 111 -5.98 -13.64 5.56
N TYR A 112 -5.80 -12.35 5.32
CA TYR A 112 -6.69 -11.30 5.82
C TYR A 112 -8.11 -11.47 5.29
N TYR A 113 -8.29 -11.68 3.97
CA TYR A 113 -9.59 -11.88 3.35
C TYR A 113 -10.21 -13.25 3.62
N ALA A 114 -9.43 -14.23 4.10
CA ALA A 114 -9.93 -15.52 4.59
C ALA A 114 -10.56 -15.41 5.98
N LEU A 115 -10.32 -14.33 6.74
CA LEU A 115 -10.92 -14.12 8.05
C LEU A 115 -12.44 -13.89 7.93
N PRO A 116 -13.24 -14.49 8.84
CA PRO A 116 -14.68 -14.26 8.87
C PRO A 116 -15.01 -12.76 8.97
N GLY A 117 -15.98 -12.32 8.20
CA GLY A 117 -16.50 -10.94 8.25
C GLY A 117 -15.68 -9.89 7.50
N VAL A 118 -14.38 -10.05 7.29
CA VAL A 118 -13.51 -9.04 6.65
C VAL A 118 -14.01 -8.63 5.28
N ARG A 119 -14.30 -9.59 4.40
CA ARG A 119 -14.83 -9.27 3.06
C ARG A 119 -16.13 -8.48 3.13
N ALA A 120 -17.03 -8.89 3.99
CA ALA A 120 -18.32 -8.22 4.17
C ALA A 120 -18.15 -6.79 4.72
N MET A 121 -17.24 -6.59 5.67
CA MET A 121 -16.86 -5.29 6.22
C MET A 121 -16.37 -4.35 5.12
N VAL A 122 -15.42 -4.78 4.31
CA VAL A 122 -14.87 -3.98 3.20
C VAL A 122 -15.96 -3.60 2.19
N GLN A 123 -16.87 -4.51 1.88
CA GLN A 123 -17.98 -4.24 0.95
C GLN A 123 -19.04 -3.30 1.52
N ARG A 124 -19.27 -3.29 2.84
CA ARG A 124 -20.20 -2.37 3.49
C ARG A 124 -19.68 -0.93 3.53
N GLY A 125 -18.36 -0.75 3.59
CA GLY A 125 -17.72 0.57 3.59
C GLY A 125 -17.87 1.35 2.28
N ALA A 126 -18.29 0.70 1.20
CA ALA A 126 -18.46 1.32 -0.11
C ALA A 126 -19.92 1.67 -0.39
N ALA A 127 -20.18 2.88 -0.89
CA ALA A 127 -21.53 3.39 -1.13
C ALA A 127 -22.34 2.56 -2.15
N ASP A 128 -21.67 1.95 -3.11
CA ASP A 128 -22.25 1.07 -4.15
C ASP A 128 -22.24 -0.41 -3.77
N GLY A 129 -21.64 -0.75 -2.62
CA GLY A 129 -21.46 -2.11 -2.13
C GLY A 129 -20.37 -2.90 -2.87
N TYR A 130 -19.59 -2.23 -3.74
CA TYR A 130 -18.33 -2.77 -4.24
C TYR A 130 -17.24 -2.43 -3.23
N GLY A 131 -16.46 -3.44 -2.83
CA GLY A 131 -15.34 -3.20 -1.92
C GLY A 131 -14.20 -2.46 -2.62
N GLU A 132 -13.45 -1.68 -1.87
CA GLU A 132 -12.18 -1.08 -2.31
C GLU A 132 -11.05 -1.55 -1.39
N GLN A 133 -9.92 -1.90 -1.97
CA GLN A 133 -8.69 -2.18 -1.25
C GLN A 133 -7.53 -1.47 -1.92
N ASP A 134 -6.97 -0.52 -1.23
CA ASP A 134 -5.69 0.07 -1.63
C ASP A 134 -4.55 -0.76 -1.04
N VAL A 135 -3.50 -0.94 -1.83
CA VAL A 135 -2.24 -1.54 -1.40
C VAL A 135 -1.12 -0.59 -1.78
N MET A 136 -0.41 -0.09 -0.80
CA MET A 136 0.72 0.80 -1.04
C MET A 136 2.01 -0.01 -1.20
N LEU A 137 2.77 0.33 -2.22
CA LEU A 137 4.04 -0.30 -2.56
C LEU A 137 5.18 0.68 -2.28
N GLY A 138 6.13 0.27 -1.46
CA GLY A 138 7.30 1.06 -1.10
C GLY A 138 8.44 0.86 -2.09
N TYR A 139 9.07 1.98 -2.47
CA TYR A 139 10.18 1.98 -3.42
C TYR A 139 11.52 2.27 -2.75
N SER A 140 11.57 3.24 -1.84
CA SER A 140 12.82 3.68 -1.23
C SER A 140 13.45 2.61 -0.35
N ASP A 141 12.63 1.92 0.43
CA ASP A 141 13.13 0.95 1.39
C ASP A 141 13.52 -0.37 0.72
N SER A 142 12.75 -0.83 -0.26
CA SER A 142 13.15 -1.97 -1.10
C SER A 142 14.42 -1.69 -1.91
N ASN A 143 14.60 -0.44 -2.39
CA ASN A 143 15.85 -0.04 -3.06
C ASN A 143 17.05 -0.07 -2.11
N LYS A 144 16.89 0.36 -0.86
CA LYS A 144 17.94 0.29 0.16
C LYS A 144 18.22 -1.15 0.60
N ASP A 145 17.21 -2.00 0.63
CA ASP A 145 17.33 -3.40 1.04
C ASP A 145 18.06 -4.25 0.00
N GLY A 146 17.70 -4.17 -1.28
CA GLY A 146 18.16 -5.08 -2.31
C GLY A 146 18.79 -4.44 -3.57
N GLY A 147 18.87 -3.12 -3.62
CA GLY A 147 19.30 -2.37 -4.81
C GLY A 147 18.18 -2.21 -5.84
N ILE A 148 18.39 -1.30 -6.80
CA ILE A 148 17.37 -0.85 -7.74
C ILE A 148 16.76 -1.97 -8.59
N PHE A 149 17.57 -2.90 -9.09
CA PHE A 149 17.08 -3.96 -9.96
C PHE A 149 16.19 -4.93 -9.17
N THR A 150 16.65 -5.40 -8.03
CA THR A 150 15.91 -6.33 -7.17
C THR A 150 14.62 -5.68 -6.66
N SER A 151 14.66 -4.41 -6.27
CA SER A 151 13.47 -3.67 -5.86
C SER A 151 12.42 -3.63 -6.97
N ASN A 152 12.78 -3.19 -8.18
CA ASN A 152 11.83 -3.14 -9.30
C ASN A 152 11.30 -4.52 -9.70
N TRP A 153 12.15 -5.55 -9.63
CA TRP A 153 11.72 -6.91 -9.89
C TRP A 153 10.72 -7.43 -8.84
N SER A 154 10.99 -7.17 -7.56
CA SER A 154 10.10 -7.56 -6.46
C SER A 154 8.76 -6.81 -6.51
N LEU A 155 8.77 -5.54 -6.92
CA LEU A 155 7.55 -4.77 -7.18
C LEU A 155 6.72 -5.40 -8.29
N TYR A 156 7.33 -5.71 -9.45
CA TYR A 156 6.65 -6.39 -10.55
C TYR A 156 6.02 -7.71 -10.11
N GLN A 157 6.74 -8.52 -9.32
CA GLN A 157 6.24 -9.79 -8.80
C GLN A 157 5.07 -9.56 -7.82
N ALA A 158 5.19 -8.62 -6.89
CA ALA A 158 4.15 -8.29 -5.93
C ALA A 158 2.87 -7.80 -6.63
N GLU A 159 3.01 -6.89 -7.57
CA GLU A 159 1.88 -6.36 -8.37
C GLU A 159 1.15 -7.47 -9.11
N THR A 160 1.89 -8.34 -9.80
CA THR A 160 1.31 -9.48 -10.53
C THR A 160 0.61 -10.46 -9.58
N ALA A 161 1.22 -10.78 -8.44
CA ALA A 161 0.64 -11.67 -7.44
C ALA A 161 -0.63 -11.09 -6.80
N LEU A 162 -0.66 -9.78 -6.53
CA LEU A 162 -1.83 -9.09 -5.99
C LEU A 162 -2.99 -9.06 -7.00
N VAL A 163 -2.71 -8.81 -8.27
CA VAL A 163 -3.73 -8.90 -9.34
C VAL A 163 -4.34 -10.29 -9.37
N ALA A 164 -3.51 -11.34 -9.42
CA ALA A 164 -3.97 -12.72 -9.43
C ALA A 164 -4.81 -13.08 -8.19
N LEU A 165 -4.40 -12.61 -6.99
CA LEU A 165 -5.15 -12.79 -5.75
C LEU A 165 -6.54 -12.16 -5.83
N PHE A 166 -6.64 -10.91 -6.28
CA PHE A 166 -7.94 -10.22 -6.34
C PHE A 166 -8.84 -10.77 -7.45
N ASP A 167 -8.29 -11.28 -8.55
CA ASP A 167 -9.05 -12.01 -9.56
C ASP A 167 -9.62 -13.32 -8.97
N GLU A 168 -8.82 -14.06 -8.18
CA GLU A 168 -9.28 -15.24 -7.46
C GLU A 168 -10.37 -14.91 -6.42
N LEU A 169 -10.13 -13.90 -5.56
CA LEU A 169 -11.11 -13.47 -4.57
C LEU A 169 -12.44 -13.03 -5.18
N ASN A 170 -12.41 -12.47 -6.37
CA ASN A 170 -13.59 -11.96 -7.08
C ASN A 170 -14.27 -12.99 -8.00
N ALA A 171 -13.65 -14.15 -8.25
CA ALA A 171 -14.19 -15.17 -9.13
C ALA A 171 -15.62 -15.58 -8.73
N GLY A 172 -16.58 -15.44 -9.64
CA GLY A 172 -17.99 -15.77 -9.43
C GLY A 172 -18.73 -14.84 -8.44
N LYS A 173 -18.14 -13.73 -8.01
CA LYS A 173 -18.78 -12.78 -7.08
C LYS A 173 -19.50 -11.66 -7.83
N LYS A 174 -20.76 -11.38 -7.43
CA LYS A 174 -21.55 -10.27 -8.00
C LYS A 174 -21.01 -8.89 -7.60
N LYS A 175 -20.39 -8.82 -6.43
CA LYS A 175 -19.79 -7.59 -5.87
C LYS A 175 -18.31 -7.83 -5.66
N PRO A 176 -17.45 -7.42 -6.60
CA PRO A 176 -16.00 -7.56 -6.47
C PRO A 176 -15.45 -6.58 -5.43
N ILE A 177 -14.22 -6.87 -4.98
CA ILE A 177 -13.37 -5.91 -4.27
C ILE A 177 -12.40 -5.36 -5.32
N ASN A 178 -12.45 -4.06 -5.53
CA ASN A 178 -11.59 -3.37 -6.47
C ASN A 178 -10.22 -3.12 -5.83
N LEU A 179 -9.18 -3.72 -6.40
CA LEU A 179 -7.81 -3.44 -6.01
C LEU A 179 -7.35 -2.13 -6.64
N ARG A 180 -6.74 -1.25 -5.83
CA ARG A 180 -6.03 -0.08 -6.32
C ARG A 180 -4.59 -0.09 -5.81
N MET A 181 -3.65 -0.13 -6.74
CA MET A 181 -2.24 0.03 -6.41
C MET A 181 -1.94 1.48 -6.08
N PHE A 182 -1.28 1.70 -4.94
CA PHE A 182 -0.78 2.99 -4.53
C PHE A 182 0.74 2.98 -4.55
N HIS A 183 1.32 3.62 -5.56
CA HIS A 183 2.77 3.70 -5.72
C HIS A 183 3.32 4.79 -4.79
N GLY A 184 3.89 4.36 -3.68
CA GLY A 184 4.53 5.22 -2.71
C GLY A 184 5.84 5.77 -3.25
N ARG A 185 5.94 7.09 -3.38
CA ARG A 185 7.10 7.79 -3.93
C ARG A 185 7.49 7.27 -5.31
N GLY A 186 6.61 7.50 -6.26
CA GLY A 186 6.80 7.32 -7.66
C GLY A 186 8.17 6.85 -8.10
N GLY A 187 8.43 5.57 -8.09
CA GLY A 187 9.58 4.99 -8.73
C GLY A 187 9.74 5.57 -10.14
N THR A 188 9.66 4.77 -11.15
CA THR A 188 9.65 5.25 -12.53
C THR A 188 8.46 6.13 -12.89
N VAL A 189 7.33 6.04 -12.19
CA VAL A 189 6.10 6.79 -12.54
C VAL A 189 6.14 8.26 -12.13
N GLY A 190 6.97 8.69 -11.20
CA GLY A 190 7.01 10.08 -10.75
C GLY A 190 8.39 10.62 -10.44
N ARG A 191 9.45 9.82 -10.62
CA ARG A 191 10.84 10.18 -10.34
C ARG A 191 11.72 10.08 -11.58
N GLY A 192 12.78 10.87 -11.59
CA GLY A 192 13.90 10.72 -12.51
C GLY A 192 13.60 11.04 -13.97
N GLY A 193 12.51 11.75 -14.26
CA GLY A 193 12.28 12.33 -15.58
C GLY A 193 11.79 11.36 -16.66
N GLY A 194 11.40 10.16 -16.32
CA GLY A 194 10.67 9.29 -17.25
C GLY A 194 9.27 9.87 -17.52
N PRO A 195 8.76 9.84 -18.77
CA PRO A 195 7.42 10.30 -19.05
C PRO A 195 6.40 9.46 -18.27
N SER A 196 5.57 10.11 -17.45
CA SER A 196 4.54 9.44 -16.63
C SER A 196 3.62 8.55 -17.47
N TYR A 197 3.39 8.95 -18.72
CA TYR A 197 2.60 8.17 -19.68
C TYR A 197 3.18 6.77 -19.92
N GLN A 198 4.45 6.66 -20.33
CA GLN A 198 5.07 5.37 -20.59
C GLN A 198 5.21 4.53 -19.33
N ALA A 199 5.45 5.18 -18.19
CA ALA A 199 5.57 4.46 -16.92
C ALA A 199 4.23 3.82 -16.49
N ILE A 200 3.11 4.46 -16.74
CA ILE A 200 1.77 3.88 -16.50
C ILE A 200 1.51 2.73 -17.48
N LEU A 201 1.84 2.91 -18.77
CA LEU A 201 1.65 1.85 -19.78
C LEU A 201 2.55 0.65 -19.55
N ALA A 202 3.71 0.83 -18.89
CA ALA A 202 4.64 -0.25 -18.59
C ALA A 202 4.26 -1.09 -17.35
N GLN A 203 3.20 -0.70 -16.64
CA GLN A 203 2.72 -1.47 -15.49
C GLN A 203 2.28 -2.89 -15.90
N PRO A 204 2.43 -3.89 -15.02
CA PRO A 204 1.97 -5.25 -15.31
C PRO A 204 0.49 -5.30 -15.68
N PRO A 205 0.06 -6.28 -16.50
CA PRO A 205 -1.33 -6.42 -16.89
C PRO A 205 -2.28 -6.47 -15.68
N GLY A 206 -3.38 -5.73 -15.74
CA GLY A 206 -4.41 -5.74 -14.71
C GLY A 206 -4.13 -4.88 -13.47
N THR A 207 -2.97 -4.22 -13.37
CA THR A 207 -2.66 -3.32 -12.24
C THR A 207 -3.35 -1.97 -12.37
N VAL A 208 -3.61 -1.52 -13.59
CA VAL A 208 -4.36 -0.30 -13.88
C VAL A 208 -5.74 -0.68 -14.41
N ARG A 209 -6.77 -0.49 -13.57
CA ARG A 209 -8.18 -0.81 -13.90
C ARG A 209 -9.06 0.42 -13.67
N GLY A 210 -8.96 1.41 -14.56
CA GLY A 210 -9.67 2.67 -14.47
C GLY A 210 -9.14 3.63 -13.43
N GLN A 211 -8.13 3.24 -12.66
CA GLN A 211 -7.54 4.05 -11.59
C GLN A 211 -6.10 3.64 -11.32
N ILE A 212 -5.31 4.62 -10.90
CA ILE A 212 -3.97 4.45 -10.35
C ILE A 212 -3.78 5.53 -9.28
N ARG A 213 -3.05 5.24 -8.22
CA ARG A 213 -2.70 6.23 -7.19
C ARG A 213 -1.20 6.38 -7.11
N LEU A 214 -0.73 7.62 -7.19
CA LEU A 214 0.68 7.97 -7.24
C LEU A 214 0.99 9.00 -6.16
N THR A 215 2.13 8.89 -5.52
CA THR A 215 2.70 9.94 -4.68
C THR A 215 3.69 10.75 -5.51
N GLU A 216 3.49 12.04 -5.62
CA GLU A 216 4.47 12.98 -6.15
C GLU A 216 5.05 13.82 -5.01
N GLN A 217 6.31 14.23 -5.12
CA GLN A 217 6.95 15.09 -4.12
C GLN A 217 6.50 16.54 -4.30
N GLY A 218 6.53 17.34 -3.23
CA GLY A 218 6.03 18.71 -3.23
C GLY A 218 6.67 19.59 -4.28
N GLU A 219 7.98 19.48 -4.50
CA GLU A 219 8.72 20.21 -5.53
C GLU A 219 8.30 19.78 -6.95
N VAL A 220 8.00 18.50 -7.15
CA VAL A 220 7.49 17.98 -8.43
C VAL A 220 6.06 18.48 -8.68
N ILE A 221 5.21 18.48 -7.66
CA ILE A 221 3.85 19.01 -7.72
C ILE A 221 3.90 20.50 -8.11
N GLY A 222 4.76 21.29 -7.46
CA GLY A 222 4.95 22.69 -7.79
C GLY A 222 5.36 22.91 -9.26
N ALA A 223 6.34 22.13 -9.73
CA ALA A 223 6.83 22.22 -11.11
C ALA A 223 5.78 21.79 -12.15
N LYS A 224 4.99 20.76 -11.86
CA LYS A 224 4.03 20.18 -12.81
C LYS A 224 2.68 20.91 -12.84
N TYR A 225 2.23 21.49 -11.72
CA TYR A 225 0.83 21.91 -11.56
C TYR A 225 0.65 23.39 -11.17
N ALA A 226 1.72 24.13 -10.85
CA ALA A 226 1.61 25.55 -10.48
C ALA A 226 1.15 26.44 -11.64
N ASN A 227 1.54 26.11 -12.88
CA ASN A 227 1.04 26.79 -14.07
C ASN A 227 -0.18 26.04 -14.61
N PRO A 228 -1.35 26.70 -14.83
CA PRO A 228 -2.58 26.04 -15.27
C PRO A 228 -2.47 25.29 -16.60
N GLU A 229 -1.73 25.82 -17.59
CA GLU A 229 -1.58 25.18 -18.90
C GLU A 229 -0.71 23.93 -18.82
N ILE A 230 0.41 24.02 -18.08
CA ILE A 230 1.31 22.89 -17.83
C ILE A 230 0.58 21.84 -16.96
N GLY A 231 -0.13 22.28 -15.93
CA GLY A 231 -0.92 21.42 -15.05
C GLY A 231 -1.98 20.64 -15.82
N ARG A 232 -2.74 21.32 -16.68
CA ARG A 232 -3.73 20.68 -17.56
C ARG A 232 -3.09 19.59 -18.42
N ARG A 233 -1.98 19.89 -19.10
CA ARG A 233 -1.27 18.93 -19.94
C ARG A 233 -0.80 17.70 -19.15
N ASN A 234 -0.26 17.90 -17.95
CA ASN A 234 0.17 16.79 -17.09
C ASN A 234 -1.02 15.93 -16.66
N LEU A 235 -2.14 16.53 -16.28
CA LEU A 235 -3.36 15.80 -15.93
C LEU A 235 -3.94 15.03 -17.12
N GLU A 236 -4.02 15.66 -18.31
CA GLU A 236 -4.45 15.00 -19.54
C GLU A 236 -3.56 13.79 -19.87
N THR A 237 -2.26 13.90 -19.65
CA THR A 237 -1.30 12.81 -19.85
C THR A 237 -1.58 11.64 -18.91
N LEU A 238 -1.84 11.91 -17.61
CA LEU A 238 -2.17 10.87 -16.63
C LEU A 238 -3.50 10.18 -16.95
N VAL A 239 -4.52 10.97 -17.32
CA VAL A 239 -5.83 10.43 -17.70
C VAL A 239 -5.73 9.57 -18.95
N ALA A 240 -5.05 10.07 -20.01
CA ALA A 240 -4.88 9.32 -21.25
C ALA A 240 -4.13 8.00 -21.04
N ALA A 241 -3.03 8.02 -20.27
CA ALA A 241 -2.28 6.81 -19.95
C ALA A 241 -3.12 5.78 -19.16
N THR A 242 -3.91 6.27 -18.19
CA THR A 242 -4.79 5.41 -17.38
C THR A 242 -5.89 4.79 -18.23
N LEU A 243 -6.50 5.57 -19.14
CA LEU A 243 -7.49 5.05 -20.08
C LEU A 243 -6.89 4.02 -21.04
N GLU A 244 -5.73 4.31 -21.62
CA GLU A 244 -5.07 3.40 -22.54
C GLU A 244 -4.64 2.10 -21.85
N ALA A 245 -4.01 2.19 -20.68
CA ALA A 245 -3.64 1.01 -19.89
C ALA A 245 -4.85 0.13 -19.52
N THR A 246 -5.99 0.77 -19.23
CA THR A 246 -7.22 0.07 -18.83
C THR A 246 -7.92 -0.59 -20.03
N LEU A 247 -8.04 0.12 -21.15
CA LEU A 247 -8.88 -0.31 -22.29
C LEU A 247 -8.10 -1.17 -23.29
N LEU A 248 -6.82 -0.85 -23.52
CA LEU A 248 -6.02 -1.52 -24.53
C LEU A 248 -5.07 -2.56 -23.98
N GLN A 249 -4.77 -2.50 -22.68
CA GLN A 249 -3.83 -3.40 -21.99
C GLN A 249 -2.55 -3.62 -22.82
N PRO A 250 -1.73 -2.59 -23.04
CA PRO A 250 -0.62 -2.63 -23.99
C PRO A 250 0.51 -3.57 -23.52
N THR A 251 0.57 -3.86 -22.23
CA THR A 251 1.55 -4.78 -21.64
C THR A 251 1.03 -6.21 -21.71
N ARG A 252 1.90 -7.13 -22.07
CA ARG A 252 1.62 -8.57 -22.14
C ARG A 252 2.28 -9.30 -20.99
N ASP A 253 1.77 -10.48 -20.68
CA ASP A 253 2.41 -11.37 -19.71
C ASP A 253 3.83 -11.72 -20.16
N ALA A 254 4.76 -11.67 -19.20
CA ALA A 254 6.15 -12.03 -19.46
C ALA A 254 6.29 -13.54 -19.71
N SER A 255 7.17 -13.92 -20.63
CA SER A 255 7.43 -15.34 -20.89
C SER A 255 8.11 -16.02 -19.69
N PRO A 256 7.86 -17.34 -19.48
CA PRO A 256 8.54 -18.08 -18.42
C PRO A 256 10.07 -18.00 -18.46
N ALA A 257 10.64 -17.93 -19.65
CA ALA A 257 12.09 -17.79 -19.83
C ALA A 257 12.59 -16.42 -19.34
N PHE A 258 11.85 -15.35 -19.63
CA PHE A 258 12.13 -14.01 -19.13
C PHE A 258 12.02 -13.96 -17.60
N LEU A 259 10.94 -14.48 -17.03
CA LEU A 259 10.74 -14.49 -15.56
C LEU A 259 11.89 -15.20 -14.85
N LYS A 260 12.33 -16.36 -15.38
CA LYS A 260 13.45 -17.11 -14.81
C LYS A 260 14.78 -16.34 -14.91
N ALA A 261 15.03 -15.70 -16.05
CA ALA A 261 16.24 -14.90 -16.25
C ALA A 261 16.26 -13.66 -15.34
N ALA A 262 15.13 -12.96 -15.23
CA ALA A 262 14.99 -11.79 -14.37
C ALA A 262 15.16 -12.15 -12.90
N GLU A 263 14.61 -13.28 -12.43
CA GLU A 263 14.81 -13.76 -11.06
C GLU A 263 16.29 -14.06 -10.78
N ALA A 264 16.97 -14.78 -11.66
CA ALA A 264 18.40 -15.06 -11.49
C ALA A 264 19.25 -13.79 -11.46
N LEU A 265 18.94 -12.82 -12.33
CA LEU A 265 19.61 -11.52 -12.37
C LEU A 265 19.31 -10.70 -11.09
N SER A 266 18.09 -10.74 -10.60
CA SER A 266 17.70 -10.09 -9.35
C SER A 266 18.48 -10.62 -8.16
N GLN A 267 18.59 -11.93 -8.03
CA GLN A 267 19.37 -12.56 -6.96
C GLN A 267 20.86 -12.18 -7.01
N ALA A 268 21.45 -12.21 -8.19
CA ALA A 268 22.84 -11.81 -8.38
C ALA A 268 23.07 -10.32 -8.08
N SER A 269 22.13 -9.47 -8.51
CA SER A 269 22.16 -8.03 -8.25
C SER A 269 22.03 -7.71 -6.76
N MET A 270 21.10 -8.38 -6.07
CA MET A 270 20.92 -8.23 -4.62
C MET A 270 22.19 -8.63 -3.86
N SER A 271 22.78 -9.76 -4.21
CA SER A 271 24.01 -10.22 -3.57
C SER A 271 25.15 -9.23 -3.76
N ALA A 272 25.35 -8.72 -4.97
CA ALA A 272 26.39 -7.74 -5.26
C ALA A 272 26.15 -6.41 -4.53
N TYR A 273 24.91 -5.92 -4.50
CA TYR A 273 24.53 -4.70 -3.79
C TYR A 273 24.76 -4.84 -2.27
N ARG A 274 24.30 -5.93 -1.67
CA ARG A 274 24.44 -6.17 -0.22
C ARG A 274 25.89 -6.36 0.19
N ALA A 275 26.69 -7.08 -0.62
CA ALA A 275 28.13 -7.21 -0.39
C ALA A 275 28.83 -5.85 -0.35
N LEU A 276 28.47 -4.93 -1.25
CA LEU A 276 29.04 -3.58 -1.26
C LEU A 276 28.57 -2.75 -0.06
N VAL A 277 27.26 -2.67 0.18
CA VAL A 277 26.68 -1.70 1.11
C VAL A 277 26.73 -2.18 2.56
N TYR A 278 26.45 -3.46 2.80
CA TYR A 278 26.28 -4.01 4.15
C TYR A 278 27.46 -4.86 4.64
N GLU A 279 28.22 -5.47 3.72
CA GLU A 279 29.29 -6.38 4.09
C GLU A 279 30.68 -5.73 3.97
N THR A 280 30.81 -4.60 3.23
CA THR A 280 32.07 -3.87 3.14
C THR A 280 32.36 -3.18 4.48
N PRO A 281 33.49 -3.51 5.16
CA PRO A 281 33.85 -2.87 6.41
C PRO A 281 33.93 -1.34 6.29
N ARG A 282 33.31 -0.63 7.25
CA ARG A 282 33.30 0.83 7.31
C ARG A 282 32.67 1.55 6.11
N PHE A 283 31.81 0.88 5.34
CA PHE A 283 31.09 1.52 4.24
C PHE A 283 30.24 2.71 4.73
N ALA A 284 29.55 2.56 5.86
CA ALA A 284 28.76 3.64 6.44
C ALA A 284 29.61 4.87 6.82
N ASP A 285 30.80 4.66 7.40
CA ASP A 285 31.72 5.77 7.73
C ASP A 285 32.16 6.51 6.46
N TYR A 286 32.51 5.75 5.42
CA TYR A 286 32.83 6.33 4.11
C TYR A 286 31.65 7.12 3.54
N PHE A 287 30.46 6.52 3.51
CA PHE A 287 29.26 7.15 2.97
C PHE A 287 28.96 8.49 3.66
N PHE A 288 28.91 8.50 4.99
CA PHE A 288 28.63 9.70 5.75
C PHE A 288 29.73 10.78 5.74
N SER A 289 30.96 10.40 5.44
CA SER A 289 32.09 11.35 5.30
C SER A 289 32.27 11.87 3.87
N ALA A 290 31.89 11.08 2.87
CA ALA A 290 32.11 11.40 1.46
C ALA A 290 30.88 11.98 0.74
N THR A 291 29.72 12.03 1.41
CA THR A 291 28.48 12.58 0.88
C THR A 291 27.92 13.67 1.79
N PRO A 292 27.18 14.67 1.24
CA PRO A 292 26.59 15.77 2.03
C PRO A 292 25.28 15.36 2.74
N ILE A 293 25.12 14.08 3.06
CA ILE A 293 23.83 13.56 3.62
C ILE A 293 23.52 14.14 5.01
N ARG A 294 24.55 14.63 5.73
CA ARG A 294 24.39 15.22 7.05
C ARG A 294 24.00 16.70 7.01
N GLU A 295 24.16 17.35 5.87
CA GLU A 295 23.83 18.75 5.63
C GLU A 295 22.43 18.93 5.00
N ILE A 296 21.81 17.85 4.61
CA ILE A 296 20.45 17.81 4.04
C ILE A 296 19.46 17.41 5.12
#